data_451066e90b648c6325e48ea58df03432
#
_entry.id   451066e90b648c6325e48ea58df03432
#
_cell.length_a   1.000
_cell.length_b   1.000
_cell.length_c   1.000
_cell.angle_alpha   90.00
_cell.angle_beta   90.00
_cell.angle_gamma   90.00
#
_symmetry.space_group_name_H-M   'P 1'
#
loop_
_entity.id
_entity.type
_entity.pdbx_description
1 polymer ?
#
loop_
_entity_poly.entity_id
_entity_poly.type
_entity_poly.pdbx_seq_one_letter_code
_entity_poly.pdbx_strand_id
1 'polypeptide(L)'
;MVQLMRSDLPSMASLRAIEALDRLKTASAVAKELSQTQSAVSRQLQLLEQQLGQDIITRRNNRLELTPKAKEFAETIRTALGMIQSATQDLQFEDQANTLTLGILPAFGMRWLMPKLGDFSKQHPDITINMLTRLVPFNFDAEPIDAALHFGNAEWANTSAMRLKSEYVVPVCRPDYFEERPTLFSLAASDLLQIMSRPTSWSDWFEQQGFDQDIKRPATSYDQFSTIHQAVLAGLGVALMPNYLVEEDLARGILICPYEGDGQVAQSYHLVWPKRDRIKPAVRKFRDWLAGQVEGEDPYPR
;
A
#
# COMPACT_ATOMS: atom_id res chain seq x y z
N MET A 1 13.82 -18.82 -28.29
CA MET A 1 13.72 -17.38 -28.63
C MET A 1 12.49 -17.22 -29.52
N VAL A 2 11.39 -16.68 -29.00
CA VAL A 2 10.13 -16.50 -29.75
C VAL A 2 10.33 -15.29 -30.66
N GLN A 3 10.31 -15.52 -31.98
CA GLN A 3 10.39 -14.45 -32.98
C GLN A 3 8.99 -13.83 -33.08
N LEU A 4 8.77 -12.68 -32.40
CA LEU A 4 7.54 -11.90 -32.50
C LEU A 4 7.44 -11.29 -33.90
N MET A 5 6.50 -11.77 -34.71
CA MET A 5 6.19 -11.14 -35.98
C MET A 5 5.43 -9.83 -35.76
N ARG A 6 5.68 -8.83 -36.63
CA ARG A 6 5.06 -7.50 -36.55
C ARG A 6 3.52 -7.52 -36.66
N SER A 7 2.95 -8.63 -37.16
CA SER A 7 1.51 -8.87 -37.29
C SER A 7 0.85 -9.34 -36.01
N ASP A 8 1.64 -9.83 -35.03
CA ASP A 8 1.09 -10.53 -33.86
C ASP A 8 0.83 -9.60 -32.67
N LEU A 9 1.43 -8.39 -32.71
CA LEU A 9 1.24 -7.40 -31.66
C LEU A 9 0.40 -6.22 -32.14
N PRO A 10 -0.61 -5.80 -31.34
CA PRO A 10 -1.33 -4.55 -31.59
C PRO A 10 -0.41 -3.33 -31.53
N SER A 11 -0.83 -2.25 -32.17
CA SER A 11 -0.06 -1.01 -32.14
C SER A 11 0.00 -0.44 -30.72
N MET A 12 1.10 0.22 -30.37
CA MET A 12 1.27 0.92 -29.09
C MET A 12 0.12 1.91 -28.83
N ALA A 13 -0.37 2.57 -29.87
CA ALA A 13 -1.49 3.50 -29.79
C ALA A 13 -2.80 2.79 -29.41
N SER A 14 -3.08 1.61 -29.99
CA SER A 14 -4.24 0.79 -29.67
C SER A 14 -4.16 0.22 -28.24
N LEU A 15 -2.96 -0.23 -27.81
CA LEU A 15 -2.73 -0.72 -26.45
C LEU A 15 -2.92 0.37 -25.40
N ARG A 16 -2.42 1.58 -25.63
CA ARG A 16 -2.65 2.74 -24.76
C ARG A 16 -4.11 3.15 -24.72
N ALA A 17 -4.82 3.06 -25.85
CA ALA A 17 -6.23 3.44 -25.91
C ALA A 17 -7.13 2.50 -25.09
N ILE A 18 -6.92 1.18 -25.16
CA ILE A 18 -7.69 0.22 -24.36
C ILE A 18 -7.39 0.32 -22.86
N GLU A 19 -6.12 0.48 -22.49
CA GLU A 19 -5.73 0.70 -21.09
C GLU A 19 -6.37 1.94 -20.50
N ALA A 20 -6.25 3.07 -21.21
CA ALA A 20 -6.84 4.33 -20.77
C ALA A 20 -8.38 4.25 -20.72
N LEU A 21 -9.04 3.53 -21.65
CA LEU A 21 -10.48 3.34 -21.62
C LEU A 21 -10.94 2.52 -20.42
N ASP A 22 -10.17 1.49 -20.04
CA ASP A 22 -10.46 0.71 -18.82
C ASP A 22 -10.47 1.60 -17.57
N ARG A 23 -9.51 2.50 -17.46
CA ARG A 23 -9.33 3.37 -16.29
C ARG A 23 -10.30 4.56 -16.29
N LEU A 24 -10.46 5.25 -17.43
CA LEU A 24 -11.18 6.53 -17.54
C LEU A 24 -12.66 6.38 -17.93
N LYS A 25 -13.07 5.21 -18.42
CA LYS A 25 -14.46 4.82 -18.75
C LYS A 25 -15.15 5.67 -19.83
N THR A 26 -14.51 6.70 -20.40
CA THR A 26 -15.09 7.56 -21.45
C THR A 26 -14.09 7.88 -22.55
N ALA A 27 -14.52 7.87 -23.81
CA ALA A 27 -13.66 8.19 -24.95
C ALA A 27 -13.13 9.64 -24.91
N SER A 28 -13.89 10.57 -24.34
CA SER A 28 -13.47 11.97 -24.20
C SER A 28 -12.33 12.14 -23.20
N ALA A 29 -12.37 11.43 -22.06
CA ALA A 29 -11.30 11.45 -21.09
C ALA A 29 -10.03 10.79 -21.64
N VAL A 30 -10.17 9.66 -22.35
CA VAL A 30 -9.06 8.99 -23.05
C VAL A 30 -8.41 9.92 -24.09
N ALA A 31 -9.23 10.58 -24.91
CA ALA A 31 -8.76 11.52 -25.93
C ALA A 31 -7.95 12.67 -25.30
N LYS A 32 -8.44 13.23 -24.19
CA LYS A 32 -7.73 14.27 -23.44
C LYS A 32 -6.39 13.78 -22.91
N GLU A 33 -6.37 12.61 -22.27
CA GLU A 33 -5.14 12.05 -21.69
C GLU A 33 -4.11 11.72 -22.75
N LEU A 34 -4.53 11.11 -23.86
CA LEU A 34 -3.63 10.72 -24.94
C LEU A 34 -3.29 11.88 -25.91
N SER A 35 -3.79 13.10 -25.65
CA SER A 35 -3.66 14.25 -26.53
C SER A 35 -4.11 13.95 -27.97
N GLN A 36 -5.25 13.27 -28.10
CA GLN A 36 -5.85 12.84 -29.38
C GLN A 36 -7.30 13.34 -29.51
N THR A 37 -7.90 13.17 -30.69
CA THR A 37 -9.33 13.38 -30.90
C THR A 37 -10.11 12.12 -30.49
N GLN A 38 -11.39 12.27 -30.11
CA GLN A 38 -12.27 11.12 -29.81
C GLN A 38 -12.41 10.17 -31.01
N SER A 39 -12.40 10.71 -32.25
CA SER A 39 -12.46 9.91 -33.48
C SER A 39 -11.17 9.08 -33.65
N ALA A 40 -10.00 9.63 -33.32
CA ALA A 40 -8.75 8.88 -33.36
C ALA A 40 -8.73 7.73 -32.32
N VAL A 41 -9.17 7.99 -31.09
CA VAL A 41 -9.32 6.96 -30.05
C VAL A 41 -10.27 5.85 -30.50
N SER A 42 -11.46 6.21 -31.00
CA SER A 42 -12.43 5.25 -31.52
C SER A 42 -11.84 4.40 -32.64
N ARG A 43 -11.09 5.02 -33.55
CA ARG A 43 -10.42 4.29 -34.65
C ARG A 43 -9.36 3.32 -34.13
N GLN A 44 -8.57 3.70 -33.12
CA GLN A 44 -7.58 2.79 -32.50
C GLN A 44 -8.22 1.57 -31.88
N LEU A 45 -9.35 1.76 -31.17
CA LEU A 45 -10.10 0.68 -30.56
C LEU A 45 -10.73 -0.25 -31.60
N GLN A 46 -11.30 0.30 -32.69
CA GLN A 46 -11.82 -0.51 -33.80
C GLN A 46 -10.73 -1.32 -34.51
N LEU A 47 -9.55 -0.74 -34.74
CA LEU A 47 -8.41 -1.45 -35.31
C LEU A 47 -7.98 -2.61 -34.40
N LEU A 48 -8.03 -2.41 -33.06
CA LEU A 48 -7.75 -3.46 -32.10
C LEU A 48 -8.77 -4.61 -32.18
N GLU A 49 -10.08 -4.29 -32.26
CA GLU A 49 -11.14 -5.28 -32.45
C GLU A 49 -10.93 -6.10 -33.72
N GLN A 50 -10.64 -5.41 -34.83
CA GLN A 50 -10.37 -6.07 -36.10
C GLN A 50 -9.13 -6.99 -36.04
N GLN A 51 -8.07 -6.57 -35.39
CA GLN A 51 -6.85 -7.38 -35.27
C GLN A 51 -7.06 -8.59 -34.36
N LEU A 52 -7.80 -8.42 -33.25
CA LEU A 52 -8.08 -9.49 -32.30
C LEU A 52 -9.22 -10.43 -32.79
N GLY A 53 -9.99 -10.02 -33.80
CA GLY A 53 -11.17 -10.77 -34.29
C GLY A 53 -12.27 -10.92 -33.25
N GLN A 54 -12.34 -10.04 -32.26
CA GLN A 54 -13.30 -10.07 -31.16
C GLN A 54 -13.74 -8.66 -30.77
N ASP A 55 -15.02 -8.52 -30.38
CA ASP A 55 -15.52 -7.30 -29.79
C ASP A 55 -14.91 -7.10 -28.39
N ILE A 56 -14.27 -5.96 -28.17
CA ILE A 56 -13.67 -5.60 -26.89
C ILE A 56 -14.52 -4.55 -26.14
N ILE A 57 -15.46 -3.90 -26.85
CA ILE A 57 -16.28 -2.81 -26.33
C ILE A 57 -17.76 -3.18 -26.40
N THR A 58 -18.47 -2.96 -25.30
CA THR A 58 -19.92 -2.99 -25.24
C THR A 58 -20.46 -1.59 -24.96
N ARG A 59 -21.62 -1.26 -25.54
CA ARG A 59 -22.34 -0.01 -25.25
C ARG A 59 -23.44 -0.29 -24.25
N ARG A 60 -23.30 0.22 -23.02
CA ARG A 60 -24.32 0.12 -21.99
C ARG A 60 -24.65 1.50 -21.46
N ASN A 61 -25.95 1.86 -21.51
CA ASN A 61 -26.44 3.19 -21.05
C ASN A 61 -25.65 4.37 -21.61
N ASN A 62 -25.36 4.36 -22.90
CA ASN A 62 -24.57 5.37 -23.61
C ASN A 62 -23.10 5.52 -23.14
N ARG A 63 -22.58 4.55 -22.36
CA ARG A 63 -21.16 4.47 -21.93
C ARG A 63 -20.45 3.34 -22.67
N LEU A 64 -19.18 3.55 -22.95
CA LEU A 64 -18.30 2.52 -23.48
C LEU A 64 -17.77 1.70 -22.32
N GLU A 65 -18.07 0.41 -22.30
CA GLU A 65 -17.54 -0.52 -21.29
C GLU A 65 -16.75 -1.62 -21.99
N LEU A 66 -15.65 -2.02 -21.40
CA LEU A 66 -14.90 -3.19 -21.87
C LEU A 66 -15.64 -4.47 -21.52
N THR A 67 -15.59 -5.45 -22.41
CA THR A 67 -16.03 -6.82 -22.12
C THR A 67 -15.17 -7.41 -20.99
N PRO A 68 -15.63 -8.44 -20.24
CA PRO A 68 -14.81 -9.07 -19.18
C PRO A 68 -13.43 -9.51 -19.66
N LYS A 69 -13.34 -10.17 -20.82
CA LYS A 69 -12.06 -10.54 -21.43
C LYS A 69 -11.19 -9.36 -21.79
N ALA A 70 -11.78 -8.26 -22.27
CA ALA A 70 -11.05 -7.04 -22.61
C ALA A 70 -10.52 -6.32 -21.37
N LYS A 71 -11.17 -6.45 -20.21
CA LYS A 71 -10.66 -5.94 -18.94
C LYS A 71 -9.40 -6.70 -18.48
N GLU A 72 -9.43 -8.02 -18.51
CA GLU A 72 -8.27 -8.85 -18.20
C GLU A 72 -7.09 -8.54 -19.13
N PHE A 73 -7.40 -8.35 -20.43
CA PHE A 73 -6.40 -7.94 -21.42
C PHE A 73 -5.84 -6.54 -21.11
N ALA A 74 -6.70 -5.56 -20.76
CA ALA A 74 -6.27 -4.22 -20.38
C ALA A 74 -5.38 -4.20 -19.12
N GLU A 75 -5.65 -5.05 -18.14
CA GLU A 75 -4.79 -5.23 -16.97
C GLU A 75 -3.40 -5.77 -17.35
N THR A 76 -3.35 -6.77 -18.24
CA THR A 76 -2.09 -7.29 -18.78
C THR A 76 -1.32 -6.22 -19.54
N ILE A 77 -2.02 -5.43 -20.37
CA ILE A 77 -1.42 -4.32 -21.11
C ILE A 77 -0.88 -3.23 -20.17
N ARG A 78 -1.60 -2.91 -19.11
CA ARG A 78 -1.15 -1.95 -18.07
C ARG A 78 0.20 -2.39 -17.49
N THR A 79 0.32 -3.65 -17.14
CA THR A 79 1.58 -4.24 -16.65
C THR A 79 2.69 -4.12 -17.69
N ALA A 80 2.43 -4.51 -18.93
CA ALA A 80 3.42 -4.46 -20.01
C ALA A 80 3.88 -3.02 -20.33
N LEU A 81 2.94 -2.07 -20.37
CA LEU A 81 3.27 -0.64 -20.58
C LEU A 81 4.10 -0.08 -19.41
N GLY A 82 3.80 -0.49 -18.18
CA GLY A 82 4.59 -0.15 -17.00
C GLY A 82 6.03 -0.67 -17.11
N MET A 83 6.22 -1.92 -17.53
CA MET A 83 7.54 -2.51 -17.77
C MET A 83 8.34 -1.73 -18.83
N ILE A 84 7.70 -1.36 -19.95
CA ILE A 84 8.33 -0.56 -21.00
C ILE A 84 8.71 0.83 -20.47
N GLN A 85 7.82 1.46 -19.71
CA GLN A 85 8.08 2.76 -19.10
C GLN A 85 9.25 2.70 -18.11
N SER A 86 9.29 1.70 -17.24
CA SER A 86 10.40 1.48 -16.31
C SER A 86 11.73 1.29 -17.06
N ALA A 87 11.76 0.40 -18.06
CA ALA A 87 12.96 0.16 -18.85
C ALA A 87 13.44 1.42 -19.61
N THR A 88 12.50 2.24 -20.09
CA THR A 88 12.83 3.51 -20.75
C THR A 88 13.42 4.52 -19.77
N GLN A 89 12.85 4.59 -18.55
CA GLN A 89 13.39 5.43 -17.48
C GLN A 89 14.78 4.97 -17.06
N ASP A 90 15.00 3.66 -16.93
CA ASP A 90 16.32 3.09 -16.58
C ASP A 90 17.40 3.45 -17.63
N LEU A 91 17.03 3.55 -18.91
CA LEU A 91 17.93 3.97 -19.98
C LEU A 91 18.17 5.49 -20.04
N GLN A 92 17.16 6.29 -19.70
CA GLN A 92 17.25 7.76 -19.76
C GLN A 92 18.03 8.37 -18.59
N PHE A 93 18.15 7.63 -17.50
CA PHE A 93 18.72 8.12 -16.26
C PHE A 93 19.84 7.20 -15.77
N GLU A 94 21.01 7.28 -16.38
CA GLU A 94 22.26 6.69 -15.84
C GLU A 94 22.55 7.16 -14.39
N ASP A 95 22.03 8.32 -14.00
CA ASP A 95 22.12 8.88 -12.64
C ASP A 95 21.19 8.21 -11.60
N GLN A 96 20.27 7.32 -12.00
CA GLN A 96 19.32 6.69 -11.06
C GLN A 96 19.93 5.55 -10.23
N ALA A 97 21.19 5.16 -10.44
CA ALA A 97 21.86 4.21 -9.52
C ALA A 97 21.83 4.68 -8.07
N ASN A 98 21.78 6.00 -7.87
CA ASN A 98 21.76 6.68 -6.57
C ASN A 98 20.36 7.21 -6.15
N THR A 99 19.30 6.86 -6.87
CA THR A 99 17.93 7.21 -6.46
C THR A 99 17.19 5.96 -5.98
N LEU A 100 16.59 6.04 -4.80
CA LEU A 100 15.72 5.03 -4.22
C LEU A 100 14.28 5.53 -4.20
N THR A 101 13.39 4.91 -4.96
CA THR A 101 11.95 5.16 -4.82
C THR A 101 11.33 4.11 -3.90
N LEU A 102 10.91 4.55 -2.72
CA LEU A 102 10.39 3.71 -1.65
C LEU A 102 8.87 3.84 -1.52
N GLY A 103 8.14 2.74 -1.66
CA GLY A 103 6.74 2.65 -1.26
C GLY A 103 6.63 2.65 0.27
N ILE A 104 5.80 3.51 0.86
CA ILE A 104 5.66 3.58 2.32
C ILE A 104 4.21 3.42 2.79
N LEU A 105 4.05 2.83 3.96
CA LEU A 105 2.85 2.91 4.78
C LEU A 105 2.96 4.22 5.59
N PRO A 106 2.06 5.19 5.44
CA PRO A 106 2.26 6.54 5.98
C PRO A 106 2.58 6.57 7.47
N ALA A 107 1.81 5.87 8.30
CA ALA A 107 2.01 5.88 9.74
C ALA A 107 3.35 5.23 10.14
N PHE A 108 3.67 4.07 9.58
CA PHE A 108 4.93 3.37 9.84
C PHE A 108 6.14 4.15 9.30
N GLY A 109 6.02 4.68 8.09
CA GLY A 109 7.04 5.54 7.50
C GLY A 109 7.34 6.75 8.37
N MET A 110 6.30 7.45 8.83
CA MET A 110 6.43 8.69 9.60
C MET A 110 6.98 8.46 11.02
N ARG A 111 6.46 7.45 11.74
CA ARG A 111 6.80 7.25 13.16
C ARG A 111 8.00 6.34 13.38
N TRP A 112 8.22 5.36 12.50
CA TRP A 112 9.31 4.39 12.70
C TRP A 112 10.51 4.65 11.78
N LEU A 113 10.30 4.92 10.47
CA LEU A 113 11.41 5.08 9.53
C LEU A 113 12.02 6.48 9.58
N MET A 114 11.20 7.55 9.54
CA MET A 114 11.69 8.95 9.46
C MET A 114 12.71 9.30 10.54
N PRO A 115 12.53 8.94 11.84
CA PRO A 115 13.52 9.25 12.87
C PRO A 115 14.90 8.65 12.60
N LYS A 116 14.95 7.53 11.87
CA LYS A 116 16.19 6.80 11.54
C LYS A 116 16.87 7.32 10.26
N LEU A 117 16.09 7.89 9.33
CA LEU A 117 16.61 8.30 8.00
C LEU A 117 17.71 9.35 8.02
N GLY A 118 17.77 10.17 9.08
CA GLY A 118 18.87 11.14 9.25
C GLY A 118 20.25 10.48 9.33
N ASP A 119 20.32 9.27 9.88
CA ASP A 119 21.55 8.48 9.94
C ASP A 119 21.89 7.91 8.55
N PHE A 120 20.91 7.35 7.83
CA PHE A 120 21.12 6.88 6.46
C PHE A 120 21.64 7.98 5.53
N SER A 121 21.04 9.17 5.59
CA SER A 121 21.46 10.30 4.76
C SER A 121 22.88 10.79 5.05
N LYS A 122 23.34 10.65 6.31
CA LYS A 122 24.73 10.95 6.66
C LYS A 122 25.72 9.91 6.12
N GLN A 123 25.33 8.63 6.14
CA GLN A 123 26.17 7.53 5.64
C GLN A 123 26.20 7.45 4.12
N HIS A 124 25.11 7.86 3.46
CA HIS A 124 24.92 7.79 2.01
C HIS A 124 24.40 9.12 1.43
N PRO A 125 25.20 10.20 1.50
CA PRO A 125 24.79 11.53 1.03
C PRO A 125 24.56 11.60 -0.48
N ASP A 126 25.07 10.61 -1.22
CA ASP A 126 24.90 10.42 -2.64
C ASP A 126 23.53 9.84 -3.03
N ILE A 127 22.75 9.32 -2.06
CA ILE A 127 21.46 8.69 -2.37
C ILE A 127 20.30 9.65 -2.13
N THR A 128 19.50 9.84 -3.18
CA THR A 128 18.21 10.52 -3.10
C THR A 128 17.09 9.52 -2.83
N ILE A 129 16.26 9.77 -1.81
CA ILE A 129 15.09 8.93 -1.52
C ILE A 129 13.81 9.65 -1.94
N ASN A 130 13.05 9.03 -2.82
CA ASN A 130 11.68 9.40 -3.15
C ASN A 130 10.72 8.49 -2.39
N MET A 131 9.67 9.04 -1.79
CA MET A 131 8.69 8.27 -1.04
C MET A 131 7.30 8.39 -1.66
N LEU A 132 6.68 7.24 -1.90
CA LEU A 132 5.33 7.14 -2.45
C LEU A 132 4.45 6.34 -1.49
N THR A 133 3.24 6.82 -1.22
CA THR A 133 2.29 6.07 -0.39
C THR A 133 1.76 4.86 -1.14
N ARG A 134 1.86 3.66 -0.52
CA ARG A 134 1.25 2.43 -1.00
C ARG A 134 0.67 1.66 0.19
N LEU A 135 -0.65 1.51 0.21
CA LEU A 135 -1.38 0.85 1.31
C LEU A 135 -1.62 -0.63 1.06
N VAL A 136 -1.58 -1.04 -0.21
CA VAL A 136 -1.83 -2.42 -0.66
C VAL A 136 -0.68 -2.91 -1.52
N PRO A 137 -0.46 -4.24 -1.61
CA PRO A 137 0.49 -4.82 -2.55
C PRO A 137 0.20 -4.39 -3.99
N PHE A 138 1.24 -4.19 -4.76
CA PHE A 138 1.22 -3.77 -6.16
C PHE A 138 2.21 -4.60 -6.99
N ASN A 139 2.19 -4.45 -8.30
CA ASN A 139 3.17 -5.07 -9.16
C ASN A 139 4.38 -4.15 -9.35
N PHE A 140 5.55 -4.54 -8.85
CA PHE A 140 6.81 -3.79 -9.00
C PHE A 140 7.23 -3.57 -10.47
N ASP A 141 6.78 -4.43 -11.39
CA ASP A 141 7.08 -4.24 -12.82
C ASP A 141 6.18 -3.19 -13.47
N ALA A 142 5.05 -2.86 -12.85
CA ALA A 142 4.09 -1.87 -13.34
C ALA A 142 4.23 -0.49 -12.69
N GLU A 143 5.03 -0.37 -11.62
CA GLU A 143 5.18 0.87 -10.86
C GLU A 143 6.66 1.25 -10.69
N PRO A 144 7.01 2.54 -10.75
CA PRO A 144 8.39 3.02 -10.59
C PRO A 144 8.81 3.01 -9.11
N ILE A 145 8.68 1.87 -8.44
CA ILE A 145 9.03 1.67 -7.04
C ILE A 145 10.13 0.62 -6.95
N ASP A 146 11.20 0.95 -6.26
CA ASP A 146 12.37 0.08 -6.13
C ASP A 146 12.26 -0.90 -4.94
N ALA A 147 11.65 -0.44 -3.85
CA ALA A 147 11.37 -1.23 -2.65
C ALA A 147 10.14 -0.67 -1.94
N ALA A 148 9.52 -1.44 -1.05
CA ALA A 148 8.35 -0.99 -0.29
C ALA A 148 8.39 -1.47 1.16
N LEU A 149 7.88 -0.64 2.06
CA LEU A 149 7.47 -1.06 3.39
C LEU A 149 6.10 -1.70 3.29
N HIS A 150 5.98 -2.92 3.78
CA HIS A 150 4.77 -3.72 3.73
C HIS A 150 4.41 -4.25 5.11
N PHE A 151 3.12 -4.22 5.43
CA PHE A 151 2.57 -4.90 6.59
C PHE A 151 1.75 -6.12 6.13
N GLY A 152 2.08 -7.29 6.65
CA GLY A 152 1.42 -8.52 6.25
C GLY A 152 2.34 -9.73 6.40
N ASN A 153 2.00 -10.79 5.66
CA ASN A 153 2.88 -11.94 5.49
C ASN A 153 3.98 -11.59 4.48
N ALA A 154 5.13 -12.27 4.59
CA ALA A 154 6.25 -12.07 3.65
C ALA A 154 5.96 -12.60 2.22
N GLU A 155 4.78 -13.17 2.00
CA GLU A 155 4.36 -13.78 0.72
C GLU A 155 3.84 -12.72 -0.25
N TRP A 156 4.75 -12.07 -0.94
CA TRP A 156 4.42 -11.19 -2.06
C TRP A 156 5.10 -11.74 -3.33
N ALA A 157 4.32 -12.03 -4.35
CA ALA A 157 4.80 -12.72 -5.56
C ALA A 157 6.00 -12.02 -6.20
N ASN A 158 7.00 -12.80 -6.61
CA ASN A 158 8.22 -12.32 -7.28
C ASN A 158 9.04 -11.29 -6.48
N THR A 159 8.96 -11.31 -5.15
CA THR A 159 9.74 -10.43 -4.29
C THR A 159 10.63 -11.19 -3.32
N SER A 160 11.61 -10.46 -2.78
CA SER A 160 12.33 -10.82 -1.56
C SER A 160 11.84 -9.92 -0.45
N ALA A 161 11.85 -10.42 0.78
CA ALA A 161 11.42 -9.66 1.95
C ALA A 161 12.43 -9.75 3.08
N MET A 162 12.56 -8.69 3.85
CA MET A 162 13.29 -8.62 5.10
C MET A 162 12.34 -8.16 6.20
N ARG A 163 12.19 -8.96 7.25
CA ARG A 163 11.35 -8.60 8.40
C ARG A 163 11.98 -7.41 9.14
N LEU A 164 11.16 -6.42 9.47
CA LEU A 164 11.59 -5.21 10.17
C LEU A 164 11.12 -5.19 11.62
N LYS A 165 9.83 -5.43 11.85
CA LYS A 165 9.24 -5.28 13.17
C LYS A 165 7.97 -6.13 13.31
N SER A 166 7.79 -6.74 14.47
CA SER A 166 6.50 -7.27 14.91
C SER A 166 5.56 -6.14 15.28
N GLU A 167 4.28 -6.41 15.30
CA GLU A 167 3.31 -5.45 15.75
C GLU A 167 2.55 -5.94 16.98
N TYR A 168 2.40 -5.04 17.94
CA TYR A 168 1.54 -5.15 19.09
C TYR A 168 0.57 -4.00 19.09
N VAL A 169 -0.69 -4.28 19.33
CA VAL A 169 -1.74 -3.28 19.41
C VAL A 169 -2.25 -3.13 20.82
N VAL A 170 -2.52 -1.90 21.20
CA VAL A 170 -3.10 -1.54 22.50
C VAL A 170 -4.37 -0.74 22.29
N PRO A 171 -5.42 -0.92 23.12
CA PRO A 171 -6.58 -0.05 23.10
C PRO A 171 -6.18 1.33 23.64
N VAL A 172 -6.55 2.39 22.95
CA VAL A 172 -6.27 3.76 23.39
C VAL A 172 -7.50 4.65 23.27
N CYS A 173 -7.63 5.55 24.22
CA CYS A 173 -8.66 6.60 24.25
C CYS A 173 -8.14 7.84 24.94
N ARG A 174 -8.95 8.91 24.95
CA ARG A 174 -8.67 10.09 25.79
C ARG A 174 -8.83 9.75 27.26
N PRO A 175 -8.08 10.45 28.16
CA PRO A 175 -8.20 10.23 29.62
C PRO A 175 -9.61 10.45 30.19
N ASP A 176 -10.40 11.31 29.56
CA ASP A 176 -11.77 11.67 29.97
C ASP A 176 -12.88 10.87 29.27
N TYR A 177 -12.50 9.84 28.49
CA TYR A 177 -13.48 9.04 27.74
C TYR A 177 -14.31 8.09 28.64
N PHE A 178 -13.70 7.53 29.68
CA PHE A 178 -14.37 6.72 30.67
C PHE A 178 -14.32 7.44 32.02
N GLU A 179 -15.44 7.42 32.74
CA GLU A 179 -15.50 7.97 34.12
C GLU A 179 -14.67 7.13 35.10
N GLU A 180 -14.69 5.79 34.89
CA GLU A 180 -13.92 4.80 35.65
C GLU A 180 -13.22 3.86 34.69
N ARG A 181 -12.19 3.13 35.17
CA ARG A 181 -11.48 2.14 34.39
C ARG A 181 -12.44 1.05 33.87
N PRO A 182 -12.57 0.86 32.55
CA PRO A 182 -13.54 -0.07 32.01
C PRO A 182 -13.16 -1.54 32.28
N THR A 183 -14.16 -2.36 32.46
CA THR A 183 -14.05 -3.81 32.31
C THR A 183 -14.02 -4.19 30.83
N LEU A 184 -13.64 -5.43 30.49
CA LEU A 184 -13.74 -5.89 29.10
C LEU A 184 -15.15 -5.76 28.55
N PHE A 185 -16.18 -6.00 29.38
CA PHE A 185 -17.56 -5.87 28.97
C PHE A 185 -17.94 -4.41 28.61
N SER A 186 -17.58 -3.44 29.45
CA SER A 186 -17.86 -2.03 29.17
C SER A 186 -17.03 -1.50 28.02
N LEU A 187 -15.79 -1.99 27.83
CA LEU A 187 -14.97 -1.68 26.67
C LEU A 187 -15.60 -2.24 25.38
N ALA A 188 -16.07 -3.49 25.39
CA ALA A 188 -16.75 -4.11 24.24
C ALA A 188 -18.07 -3.38 23.84
N ALA A 189 -18.72 -2.73 24.80
CA ALA A 189 -19.94 -1.94 24.59
C ALA A 189 -19.67 -0.47 24.20
N SER A 190 -18.42 -0.01 24.24
CA SER A 190 -18.05 1.39 23.94
C SER A 190 -18.06 1.70 22.43
N ASP A 191 -17.73 2.95 22.07
CA ASP A 191 -17.59 3.34 20.67
C ASP A 191 -16.23 2.90 20.13
N LEU A 192 -16.19 1.67 19.58
CA LEU A 192 -15.00 1.10 18.98
C LEU A 192 -14.76 1.70 17.60
N LEU A 193 -13.54 2.19 17.37
CA LEU A 193 -13.10 2.71 16.07
C LEU A 193 -12.33 1.61 15.34
N GLN A 194 -12.65 1.42 14.04
CA GLN A 194 -12.14 0.30 13.24
C GLN A 194 -11.17 0.79 12.16
N ILE A 195 -10.06 0.09 11.99
CA ILE A 195 -9.20 0.26 10.80
C ILE A 195 -9.66 -0.70 9.69
N MET A 196 -9.94 -0.18 8.50
CA MET A 196 -10.52 -0.95 7.38
C MET A 196 -9.63 -2.09 6.91
N SER A 197 -8.31 -1.90 6.96
CA SER A 197 -7.34 -2.93 6.55
C SER A 197 -7.28 -4.15 7.48
N ARG A 198 -7.92 -4.08 8.66
CA ARG A 198 -7.89 -5.13 9.69
C ARG A 198 -9.29 -5.32 10.30
N PRO A 199 -10.23 -5.86 9.54
CA PRO A 199 -11.65 -5.91 9.93
C PRO A 199 -11.93 -6.79 11.18
N THR A 200 -11.03 -7.70 11.51
CA THR A 200 -11.14 -8.61 12.66
C THR A 200 -10.33 -8.17 13.88
N SER A 201 -9.61 -7.03 13.80
CA SER A 201 -8.65 -6.64 14.84
C SER A 201 -9.24 -6.57 16.26
N TRP A 202 -10.47 -6.07 16.41
CA TRP A 202 -11.12 -6.00 17.70
C TRP A 202 -11.54 -7.39 18.22
N SER A 203 -12.14 -8.24 17.37
CA SER A 203 -12.49 -9.61 17.75
C SER A 203 -11.25 -10.43 18.12
N ASP A 204 -10.19 -10.33 17.32
CA ASP A 204 -8.93 -11.04 17.59
C ASP A 204 -8.30 -10.57 18.91
N TRP A 205 -8.37 -9.26 19.19
CA TRP A 205 -7.83 -8.70 20.44
C TRP A 205 -8.67 -9.15 21.66
N PHE A 206 -10.00 -9.07 21.60
CA PHE A 206 -10.87 -9.52 22.67
C PHE A 206 -10.72 -11.02 22.95
N GLU A 207 -10.60 -11.84 21.91
CA GLU A 207 -10.33 -13.28 22.04
C GLU A 207 -9.01 -13.54 22.79
N GLN A 208 -7.93 -12.79 22.45
CA GLN A 208 -6.66 -12.89 23.16
C GLN A 208 -6.75 -12.49 24.63
N GLN A 209 -7.69 -11.61 24.99
CA GLN A 209 -7.97 -11.26 26.39
C GLN A 209 -8.92 -12.26 27.09
N GLY A 210 -9.32 -13.35 26.42
CA GLY A 210 -10.24 -14.36 26.96
C GLY A 210 -11.69 -13.91 27.02
N PHE A 211 -12.09 -12.94 26.21
CA PHE A 211 -13.45 -12.43 26.10
C PHE A 211 -14.14 -13.06 24.89
N ASP A 212 -15.18 -13.86 25.13
CA ASP A 212 -15.90 -14.66 24.12
C ASP A 212 -17.34 -14.18 23.85
N GLN A 213 -17.67 -12.96 24.32
CA GLN A 213 -19.00 -12.40 24.15
C GLN A 213 -19.08 -11.45 22.95
N ASP A 214 -20.30 -11.10 22.58
CA ASP A 214 -20.55 -10.18 21.48
C ASP A 214 -19.96 -8.80 21.78
N ILE A 215 -19.23 -8.26 20.80
CA ILE A 215 -18.69 -6.89 20.81
C ILE A 215 -19.61 -5.97 20.02
N LYS A 216 -19.76 -4.73 20.49
CA LYS A 216 -20.48 -3.71 19.75
C LYS A 216 -19.82 -3.50 18.39
N ARG A 217 -20.63 -3.64 17.33
CA ARG A 217 -20.10 -3.43 15.97
C ARG A 217 -19.60 -2.00 15.82
N PRO A 218 -18.35 -1.80 15.35
CA PRO A 218 -17.82 -0.47 15.10
C PRO A 218 -18.71 0.33 14.15
N ALA A 219 -19.08 1.54 14.55
CA ALA A 219 -19.94 2.42 13.74
C ALA A 219 -19.15 3.17 12.66
N THR A 220 -17.85 3.39 12.89
CA THR A 220 -16.97 4.17 12.01
C THR A 220 -15.71 3.39 11.70
N SER A 221 -15.33 3.39 10.41
CA SER A 221 -14.12 2.74 9.93
C SER A 221 -13.23 3.75 9.20
N TYR A 222 -11.94 3.61 9.38
CA TYR A 222 -10.90 4.48 8.83
C TYR A 222 -9.94 3.68 7.96
N ASP A 223 -9.44 4.27 6.90
CA ASP A 223 -8.47 3.64 5.99
C ASP A 223 -7.02 3.77 6.47
N GLN A 224 -6.72 4.76 7.32
CA GLN A 224 -5.37 5.07 7.79
C GLN A 224 -5.30 5.25 9.31
N PHE A 225 -4.19 4.79 9.90
CA PHE A 225 -3.91 4.98 11.32
C PHE A 225 -3.75 6.45 11.73
N SER A 226 -3.27 7.31 10.84
CA SER A 226 -3.18 8.75 11.10
C SER A 226 -4.56 9.38 11.32
N THR A 227 -5.56 8.94 10.56
CA THR A 227 -6.94 9.44 10.66
C THR A 227 -7.63 8.91 11.92
N ILE A 228 -7.51 7.60 12.19
CA ILE A 228 -8.12 7.01 13.39
C ILE A 228 -7.46 7.57 14.68
N HIS A 229 -6.16 7.85 14.65
CA HIS A 229 -5.45 8.52 15.75
C HIS A 229 -6.05 9.90 16.06
N GLN A 230 -6.31 10.72 15.02
CA GLN A 230 -6.97 12.01 15.20
C GLN A 230 -8.40 11.86 15.73
N ALA A 231 -9.12 10.81 15.32
CA ALA A 231 -10.46 10.52 15.84
C ALA A 231 -10.43 10.20 17.34
N VAL A 232 -9.45 9.44 17.81
CA VAL A 232 -9.23 9.18 19.25
C VAL A 232 -8.91 10.46 20.01
N LEU A 233 -8.00 11.30 19.49
CA LEU A 233 -7.67 12.58 20.07
C LEU A 233 -8.89 13.53 20.17
N ALA A 234 -9.80 13.43 19.20
CA ALA A 234 -11.07 14.17 19.21
C ALA A 234 -12.14 13.57 20.16
N GLY A 235 -11.84 12.44 20.83
CA GLY A 235 -12.76 11.81 21.77
C GLY A 235 -13.88 11.00 21.12
N LEU A 236 -13.72 10.57 19.85
CA LEU A 236 -14.78 9.86 19.12
C LEU A 236 -14.93 8.39 19.53
N GLY A 237 -14.00 7.85 20.32
CA GLY A 237 -14.08 6.47 20.79
C GLY A 237 -12.72 5.89 21.17
N VAL A 238 -12.69 4.57 21.22
CA VAL A 238 -11.51 3.75 21.53
C VAL A 238 -11.00 3.09 20.27
N ALA A 239 -9.70 3.14 20.01
CA ALA A 239 -9.07 2.46 18.88
C ALA A 239 -8.01 1.46 19.33
N LEU A 240 -7.86 0.36 18.58
CA LEU A 240 -6.67 -0.47 18.65
C LEU A 240 -5.57 0.17 17.80
N MET A 241 -4.50 0.60 18.45
CA MET A 241 -3.39 1.28 17.80
C MET A 241 -2.09 0.48 17.97
N PRO A 242 -1.26 0.37 16.92
CA PRO A 242 0.10 -0.11 17.11
C PRO A 242 0.80 0.73 18.20
N ASN A 243 1.41 0.05 19.19
CA ASN A 243 2.01 0.71 20.36
C ASN A 243 3.01 1.79 19.96
N TYR A 244 3.88 1.53 18.98
CA TYR A 244 4.90 2.49 18.49
C TYR A 244 4.30 3.79 17.90
N LEU A 245 3.01 3.79 17.51
CA LEU A 245 2.33 4.99 17.00
C LEU A 245 1.85 5.92 18.12
N VAL A 246 1.59 5.38 19.29
CA VAL A 246 0.94 6.08 20.41
C VAL A 246 1.85 6.21 21.65
N GLU A 247 3.06 5.67 21.59
CA GLU A 247 4.01 5.64 22.70
C GLU A 247 4.28 7.03 23.28
N GLU A 248 4.49 8.03 22.42
CA GLU A 248 4.68 9.44 22.85
C GLU A 248 3.42 10.02 23.49
N ASP A 249 2.24 9.75 22.92
CA ASP A 249 0.97 10.26 23.44
C ASP A 249 0.62 9.64 24.78
N LEU A 250 0.92 8.35 24.96
CA LEU A 250 0.78 7.64 26.23
C LEU A 250 1.76 8.18 27.28
N ALA A 251 3.03 8.36 26.92
CA ALA A 251 4.04 8.91 27.83
C ALA A 251 3.71 10.33 28.29
N ARG A 252 3.07 11.13 27.44
CA ARG A 252 2.62 12.50 27.75
C ARG A 252 1.24 12.58 28.41
N GLY A 253 0.55 11.45 28.58
CA GLY A 253 -0.81 11.41 29.13
C GLY A 253 -1.87 12.06 28.24
N ILE A 254 -1.59 12.28 26.96
CA ILE A 254 -2.55 12.79 25.96
C ILE A 254 -3.58 11.71 25.65
N LEU A 255 -3.11 10.48 25.53
CA LEU A 255 -3.92 9.27 25.45
C LEU A 255 -3.62 8.38 26.65
N ILE A 256 -4.56 7.49 26.95
CA ILE A 256 -4.39 6.42 27.94
C ILE A 256 -4.73 5.07 27.32
N CYS A 257 -4.16 4.03 27.90
CA CYS A 257 -4.57 2.66 27.68
C CYS A 257 -5.67 2.33 28.73
N PRO A 258 -6.95 2.29 28.36
CA PRO A 258 -8.04 2.12 29.33
C PRO A 258 -8.06 0.71 29.92
N TYR A 259 -7.49 -0.27 29.22
CA TYR A 259 -7.40 -1.65 29.65
C TYR A 259 -5.97 -2.18 29.47
N GLU A 260 -5.39 -2.76 30.52
CA GLU A 260 -4.05 -3.36 30.44
C GLU A 260 -4.13 -4.71 29.73
N GLY A 261 -3.83 -4.71 28.46
CA GLY A 261 -3.77 -5.86 27.61
C GLY A 261 -3.26 -5.45 26.24
N ASP A 262 -2.16 -6.04 25.82
CA ASP A 262 -1.69 -5.92 24.47
C ASP A 262 -2.19 -7.09 23.60
N GLY A 263 -2.38 -6.83 22.32
CA GLY A 263 -2.71 -7.86 21.34
C GLY A 263 -1.53 -8.07 20.40
N GLN A 264 -1.01 -9.29 20.36
CA GLN A 264 -0.02 -9.66 19.36
C GLN A 264 -0.70 -9.81 18.00
N VAL A 265 -0.18 -9.14 17.00
CA VAL A 265 -0.64 -9.30 15.61
C VAL A 265 0.27 -10.31 14.91
N ALA A 266 -0.33 -11.33 14.29
CA ALA A 266 0.42 -12.41 13.62
C ALA A 266 1.29 -11.91 12.46
N GLN A 267 0.90 -10.80 11.86
CA GLN A 267 1.60 -10.14 10.75
C GLN A 267 2.70 -9.22 11.25
N SER A 268 3.64 -8.88 10.34
CA SER A 268 4.81 -8.07 10.67
C SER A 268 5.05 -7.01 9.59
N TYR A 269 5.86 -6.00 9.91
CA TYR A 269 6.39 -5.06 8.93
C TYR A 269 7.60 -5.67 8.23
N HIS A 270 7.67 -5.45 6.91
CA HIS A 270 8.73 -5.95 6.04
C HIS A 270 9.21 -4.84 5.12
N LEU A 271 10.51 -4.86 4.79
CA LEU A 271 11.01 -4.27 3.56
C LEU A 271 10.89 -5.32 2.47
N VAL A 272 10.24 -4.98 1.36
CA VAL A 272 10.04 -5.85 0.18
C VAL A 272 10.67 -5.20 -1.03
N TRP A 273 11.31 -6.00 -1.89
CA TRP A 273 11.88 -5.56 -3.16
C TRP A 273 11.76 -6.66 -4.20
N PRO A 274 11.72 -6.32 -5.52
CA PRO A 274 11.55 -7.33 -6.56
C PRO A 274 12.75 -8.29 -6.64
N LYS A 275 12.47 -9.58 -6.87
CA LYS A 275 13.49 -10.58 -7.20
C LYS A 275 14.00 -10.31 -8.61
N ARG A 276 15.17 -9.71 -8.73
CA ARG A 276 15.87 -9.44 -9.99
C ARG A 276 17.29 -9.97 -9.92
N ASP A 277 17.88 -10.31 -11.05
CA ASP A 277 19.28 -10.78 -11.14
C ASP A 277 20.27 -9.76 -10.59
N ARG A 278 19.94 -8.47 -10.69
CA ARG A 278 20.72 -7.39 -10.09
C ARG A 278 19.81 -6.48 -9.26
N ILE A 279 20.14 -6.35 -7.99
CA ILE A 279 19.51 -5.39 -7.10
C ILE A 279 20.16 -4.02 -7.33
N LYS A 280 19.34 -2.98 -7.48
CA LYS A 280 19.78 -1.59 -7.62
C LYS A 280 20.70 -1.19 -6.45
N PRO A 281 21.85 -0.54 -6.69
CA PRO A 281 22.79 -0.21 -5.61
C PRO A 281 22.17 0.55 -4.44
N ALA A 282 21.29 1.53 -4.73
CA ALA A 282 20.58 2.30 -3.71
C ALA A 282 19.69 1.40 -2.82
N VAL A 283 18.96 0.44 -3.41
CA VAL A 283 18.14 -0.54 -2.66
C VAL A 283 19.02 -1.39 -1.75
N ARG A 284 20.16 -1.89 -2.25
CA ARG A 284 21.08 -2.70 -1.48
C ARG A 284 21.64 -1.93 -0.28
N LYS A 285 22.15 -0.70 -0.52
CA LYS A 285 22.68 0.15 0.57
C LYS A 285 21.61 0.45 1.62
N PHE A 286 20.38 0.77 1.19
CA PHE A 286 19.26 1.03 2.09
C PHE A 286 18.87 -0.22 2.90
N ARG A 287 18.75 -1.38 2.26
CA ARG A 287 18.45 -2.65 2.92
C ARG A 287 19.51 -3.00 3.96
N ASP A 288 20.79 -2.91 3.58
CA ASP A 288 21.90 -3.31 4.45
C ASP A 288 22.02 -2.37 5.67
N TRP A 289 21.80 -1.06 5.47
CA TRP A 289 21.68 -0.09 6.55
C TRP A 289 20.47 -0.40 7.45
N LEU A 290 19.31 -0.67 6.85
CA LEU A 290 18.07 -0.93 7.58
C LEU A 290 18.15 -2.22 8.39
N ALA A 291 18.86 -3.24 7.90
CA ALA A 291 19.14 -4.47 8.65
C ALA A 291 19.84 -4.18 9.98
N GLY A 292 20.84 -3.29 9.98
CA GLY A 292 21.53 -2.86 11.20
C GLY A 292 20.64 -2.05 12.16
N GLN A 293 19.55 -1.43 11.67
CA GLN A 293 18.59 -0.71 12.52
C GLN A 293 17.59 -1.64 13.22
N VAL A 294 17.46 -2.88 12.72
CA VAL A 294 16.49 -3.88 13.21
C VAL A 294 17.13 -4.81 14.24
N GLU A 295 18.43 -5.11 14.14
CA GLU A 295 19.17 -6.03 15.04
C GLU A 295 19.19 -5.61 16.52
N GLY A 296 18.81 -4.37 16.84
CA GLY A 296 18.71 -3.86 18.21
C GLY A 296 17.29 -3.79 18.79
N GLU A 297 16.26 -4.07 17.99
CA GLU A 297 14.87 -4.04 18.44
C GLU A 297 14.42 -5.44 18.89
N ASP A 298 14.68 -5.79 20.15
CA ASP A 298 14.02 -6.96 20.78
C ASP A 298 12.50 -6.75 20.77
N PRO A 299 11.71 -7.68 20.21
CA PRO A 299 10.26 -7.53 20.09
C PRO A 299 9.51 -7.47 21.43
N TYR A 300 10.21 -7.70 22.56
CA TYR A 300 9.64 -7.57 23.90
C TYR A 300 10.68 -7.04 24.92
N PRO A 301 10.51 -5.84 25.49
CA PRO A 301 10.96 -5.63 26.85
C PRO A 301 10.04 -6.48 27.76
N ARG A 302 10.61 -7.49 28.40
CA ARG A 302 9.95 -8.29 29.44
C ARG A 302 9.58 -7.43 30.65
#